data_03e0f4376c886b5fe784e4f919c32726
#
_entry.id   03e0f4376c886b5fe784e4f919c32726
#
_cell.length_a   1.000
_cell.length_b   1.000
_cell.length_c   1.000
_cell.angle_alpha   90.00
_cell.angle_beta   90.00
_cell.angle_gamma   90.00
#
_symmetry.space_group_name_H-M   'P 1'
#
loop_
_entity.id
_entity.type
_entity.pdbx_description
1 polymer ?
#
loop_
_entity_poly.entity_id
_entity_poly.type
_entity_poly.pdbx_seq_one_letter_code
_entity_poly.pdbx_strand_id
1 'polypeptide(L)'
;MTRTMIAAVTLGNGGFEMIEIQQVPIPIPAAGEVRLKVLAAGMNNTEINTRLGWYSADVEVSTDAVAGATDGTVQREDGGWNEPTPWPLIQGTDCCGIVDELGQGVDPTLLGKRVIVRACMRPKGYDTMHNVWMASDFDGAFAEYVKVPASEVFPVECDWTDAELGAIPCAYATAENMIQRAGIRSGDRVLVTGASGGTGSASVQLAARRGAHVVAMASRSKFEEVRALGVHELVERGEALEPESCDVVIDNVAGPGFPAALEAVRRGGCLVTSGAIAGPIVDLDIRTLYLRDIRLIGSTAWDEPVFPNLVGYIERGEIRPRVAKTFPLTDIVAAQQEFLRKAHVGKFVLIP
;
A
#
# COMPACT_ATOMS: atom_id res chain seq x y z
N MET A 1 -26.18 27.42 1.05
CA MET A 1 -26.28 25.95 0.94
C MET A 1 -24.87 25.39 0.98
N THR A 2 -24.61 24.46 1.87
CA THR A 2 -23.32 23.78 1.91
C THR A 2 -23.16 22.94 0.64
N ARG A 3 -22.05 23.12 -0.10
CA ARG A 3 -21.75 22.31 -1.28
C ARG A 3 -21.45 20.89 -0.83
N THR A 4 -21.98 19.88 -1.55
CA THR A 4 -21.77 18.46 -1.26
C THR A 4 -20.95 17.79 -2.35
N MET A 5 -20.37 16.64 -2.02
CA MET A 5 -19.61 15.75 -2.90
C MET A 5 -20.09 14.32 -2.76
N ILE A 6 -19.80 13.50 -3.76
CA ILE A 6 -19.97 12.05 -3.68
C ILE A 6 -18.77 11.43 -2.95
N ALA A 7 -19.05 10.54 -2.00
CA ALA A 7 -18.04 9.77 -1.29
C ALA A 7 -18.51 8.33 -1.04
N ALA A 8 -17.56 7.39 -0.99
CA ALA A 8 -17.80 6.05 -0.50
C ALA A 8 -17.47 6.03 1.01
N VAL A 9 -18.51 6.02 1.82
CA VAL A 9 -18.43 6.06 3.28
C VAL A 9 -18.49 4.65 3.82
N THR A 10 -17.51 4.25 4.63
CA THR A 10 -17.52 3.00 5.38
C THR A 10 -18.07 3.27 6.77
N LEU A 11 -19.15 2.57 7.14
CA LEU A 11 -19.92 2.84 8.36
C LEU A 11 -19.36 2.16 9.61
N GLY A 12 -18.56 1.10 9.44
CA GLY A 12 -18.03 0.30 10.53
C GLY A 12 -17.29 -0.94 10.02
N ASN A 13 -16.89 -1.81 10.95
CA ASN A 13 -16.36 -3.11 10.57
C ASN A 13 -17.48 -3.99 10.03
N GLY A 14 -17.17 -4.77 8.99
CA GLY A 14 -18.12 -5.72 8.39
C GLY A 14 -17.84 -6.04 6.93
N GLY A 15 -18.85 -6.59 6.25
CA GLY A 15 -18.80 -6.91 4.83
C GLY A 15 -19.04 -5.70 3.92
N PHE A 16 -19.43 -5.97 2.69
CA PHE A 16 -19.67 -4.90 1.69
C PHE A 16 -20.88 -4.01 2.02
N GLU A 17 -21.80 -4.48 2.84
CA GLU A 17 -22.95 -3.75 3.35
C GLU A 17 -22.56 -2.51 4.19
N MET A 18 -21.32 -2.47 4.68
CA MET A 18 -20.80 -1.30 5.40
C MET A 18 -20.32 -0.17 4.48
N ILE A 19 -20.34 -0.36 3.17
CA ILE A 19 -19.93 0.67 2.21
C ILE A 19 -21.17 1.31 1.60
N GLU A 20 -21.31 2.61 1.79
CA GLU A 20 -22.41 3.39 1.20
C GLU A 20 -21.87 4.53 0.34
N ILE A 21 -22.48 4.73 -0.83
CA ILE A 21 -22.26 5.94 -1.64
C ILE A 21 -23.17 7.04 -1.11
N GLN A 22 -22.56 8.08 -0.57
CA GLN A 22 -23.30 9.18 0.09
C GLN A 22 -22.95 10.54 -0.51
N GLN A 23 -23.85 11.50 -0.36
CA GLN A 23 -23.57 12.91 -0.53
C GLN A 23 -23.19 13.53 0.82
N VAL A 24 -21.92 13.91 0.94
CA VAL A 24 -21.36 14.50 2.17
C VAL A 24 -20.88 15.94 1.92
N PRO A 25 -20.74 16.78 2.94
CA PRO A 25 -20.19 18.11 2.76
C PRO A 25 -18.78 18.08 2.16
N ILE A 26 -18.48 18.99 1.22
CA ILE A 26 -17.12 19.18 0.73
C ILE A 26 -16.26 19.70 1.88
N PRO A 27 -15.09 19.06 2.17
CA PRO A 27 -14.23 19.48 3.28
C PRO A 27 -13.64 20.87 3.02
N ILE A 28 -13.51 21.66 4.09
CA ILE A 28 -12.87 22.97 4.08
C ILE A 28 -11.48 22.81 4.70
N PRO A 29 -10.38 23.18 3.99
CA PRO A 29 -9.05 23.06 4.53
C PRO A 29 -8.82 24.05 5.68
N ALA A 30 -8.26 23.54 6.79
CA ALA A 30 -7.83 24.36 7.92
C ALA A 30 -6.48 25.05 7.62
N ALA A 31 -5.97 25.82 8.57
CA ALA A 31 -4.62 26.40 8.47
C ALA A 31 -3.56 25.30 8.28
N GLY A 32 -2.71 25.47 7.28
CA GLY A 32 -1.66 24.47 6.92
C GLY A 32 -2.16 23.25 6.12
N GLU A 33 -3.47 23.16 5.82
CA GLU A 33 -4.04 22.12 4.96
C GLU A 33 -4.32 22.62 3.54
N VAL A 34 -4.43 21.67 2.61
CA VAL A 34 -4.97 21.89 1.27
C VAL A 34 -6.17 20.99 1.05
N ARG A 35 -7.10 21.43 0.20
CA ARG A 35 -8.11 20.55 -0.38
C ARG A 35 -7.67 20.13 -1.77
N LEU A 36 -7.85 18.86 -2.07
CA LEU A 36 -7.60 18.28 -3.38
C LEU A 36 -8.93 17.88 -4.03
N LYS A 37 -9.10 18.24 -5.30
CA LYS A 37 -10.02 17.52 -6.16
C LYS A 37 -9.36 16.22 -6.53
N VAL A 38 -9.94 15.10 -6.10
CA VAL A 38 -9.40 13.76 -6.39
C VAL A 38 -9.61 13.44 -7.86
N LEU A 39 -8.57 12.99 -8.53
CA LEU A 39 -8.59 12.55 -9.92
C LEU A 39 -8.55 11.03 -10.03
N ALA A 40 -7.84 10.37 -9.10
CA ALA A 40 -7.71 8.93 -9.05
C ALA A 40 -7.27 8.47 -7.65
N ALA A 41 -7.85 7.37 -7.18
CA ALA A 41 -7.56 6.75 -5.89
C ALA A 41 -7.30 5.24 -6.06
N GLY A 42 -6.09 4.79 -5.80
CA GLY A 42 -5.72 3.37 -5.88
C GLY A 42 -6.33 2.56 -4.73
N MET A 43 -6.65 1.31 -5.01
CA MET A 43 -7.14 0.36 -4.00
C MET A 43 -6.00 -0.47 -3.43
N ASN A 44 -6.06 -0.73 -2.12
CA ASN A 44 -5.10 -1.54 -1.38
C ASN A 44 -5.81 -2.59 -0.53
N ASN A 45 -5.08 -3.59 -0.06
CA ASN A 45 -5.61 -4.49 0.97
C ASN A 45 -5.90 -3.75 2.29
N THR A 46 -5.24 -2.63 2.51
CA THR A 46 -5.40 -1.81 3.72
C THR A 46 -6.85 -1.40 3.96
N GLU A 47 -7.54 -0.89 2.93
CA GLU A 47 -8.95 -0.48 3.07
C GLU A 47 -9.85 -1.68 3.39
N ILE A 48 -9.58 -2.82 2.75
CA ILE A 48 -10.33 -4.06 3.00
C ILE A 48 -10.06 -4.57 4.41
N ASN A 49 -8.79 -4.63 4.81
CA ASN A 49 -8.38 -5.10 6.13
C ASN A 49 -8.94 -4.22 7.25
N THR A 50 -8.90 -2.90 7.09
CA THR A 50 -9.48 -1.95 8.06
C THR A 50 -10.98 -2.16 8.18
N ARG A 51 -11.72 -2.26 7.07
CA ARG A 51 -13.16 -2.53 7.10
C ARG A 51 -13.48 -3.88 7.72
N LEU A 52 -12.69 -4.92 7.46
CA LEU A 52 -12.88 -6.25 8.04
C LEU A 52 -12.44 -6.32 9.53
N GLY A 53 -11.81 -5.27 10.07
CA GLY A 53 -11.21 -5.32 11.42
C GLY A 53 -10.02 -6.30 11.50
N TRP A 54 -9.34 -6.54 10.37
CA TRP A 54 -8.29 -7.56 10.26
C TRP A 54 -7.04 -7.24 11.12
N TYR A 55 -6.82 -5.96 11.44
CA TYR A 55 -5.68 -5.56 12.27
C TYR A 55 -5.89 -5.79 13.77
N SER A 56 -7.06 -6.26 14.19
CA SER A 56 -7.30 -6.71 15.58
C SER A 56 -6.38 -7.85 15.96
N ALA A 57 -5.88 -7.83 17.19
CA ALA A 57 -5.05 -8.89 17.76
C ALA A 57 -5.75 -10.27 17.80
N ASP A 58 -7.07 -10.29 17.78
CA ASP A 58 -7.88 -11.52 17.77
C ASP A 58 -7.93 -12.21 16.39
N VAL A 59 -7.37 -11.57 15.33
CA VAL A 59 -7.37 -12.14 13.98
C VAL A 59 -6.09 -12.92 13.72
N GLU A 60 -6.22 -14.24 13.62
CA GLU A 60 -5.10 -15.16 13.37
C GLU A 60 -5.07 -15.73 11.95
N VAL A 61 -6.06 -15.37 11.10
CA VAL A 61 -6.26 -15.97 9.78
C VAL A 61 -6.03 -14.97 8.65
N SER A 62 -5.95 -15.46 7.42
CA SER A 62 -5.75 -14.64 6.21
C SER A 62 -6.89 -13.64 5.98
N THR A 63 -6.58 -12.57 5.23
CA THR A 63 -7.60 -11.60 4.77
C THR A 63 -8.74 -12.28 4.03
N ASP A 64 -8.44 -13.25 3.15
CA ASP A 64 -9.46 -13.95 2.37
C ASP A 64 -10.37 -14.81 3.25
N ALA A 65 -9.82 -15.42 4.31
CA ALA A 65 -10.60 -16.20 5.28
C ALA A 65 -11.57 -15.31 6.08
N VAL A 66 -11.11 -14.13 6.54
CA VAL A 66 -11.98 -13.16 7.21
C VAL A 66 -13.05 -12.64 6.26
N ALA A 67 -12.69 -12.29 5.02
CA ALA A 67 -13.64 -11.79 4.02
C ALA A 67 -14.71 -12.85 3.66
N GLY A 68 -14.37 -14.13 3.68
CA GLY A 68 -15.31 -15.23 3.41
C GLY A 68 -16.20 -15.63 4.61
N ALA A 69 -15.77 -15.27 5.83
CA ALA A 69 -16.50 -15.63 7.06
C ALA A 69 -17.43 -14.53 7.57
N THR A 70 -17.39 -13.33 6.99
CA THR A 70 -18.21 -12.21 7.44
C THR A 70 -19.66 -12.39 7.03
N ASP A 71 -20.47 -12.94 7.97
CA ASP A 71 -21.93 -12.76 8.01
C ASP A 71 -22.33 -11.43 8.72
N GLY A 72 -21.43 -10.45 8.61
CA GLY A 72 -21.61 -9.03 8.89
C GLY A 72 -21.91 -8.67 10.33
N THR A 73 -21.01 -8.62 11.28
CA THR A 73 -21.22 -7.75 12.45
C THR A 73 -20.25 -7.90 13.63
N VAL A 74 -19.04 -8.31 13.43
CA VAL A 74 -18.08 -8.22 14.55
C VAL A 74 -17.45 -6.83 14.54
N GLN A 75 -18.02 -5.91 15.32
CA GLN A 75 -17.35 -4.65 15.66
C GLN A 75 -16.10 -4.97 16.47
N ARG A 76 -14.94 -4.50 16.03
CA ARG A 76 -13.66 -4.68 16.70
C ARG A 76 -13.10 -3.32 17.08
N GLU A 77 -13.05 -3.06 18.37
CA GLU A 77 -12.59 -1.77 18.89
C GLU A 77 -11.09 -1.51 18.61
N ASP A 78 -10.29 -2.58 18.47
CA ASP A 78 -8.85 -2.54 18.23
C ASP A 78 -8.45 -2.75 16.76
N GLY A 79 -9.42 -2.79 15.82
CA GLY A 79 -9.19 -3.12 14.42
C GLY A 79 -8.52 -2.03 13.57
N GLY A 80 -8.21 -0.87 14.15
CA GLY A 80 -7.46 0.21 13.51
C GLY A 80 -5.94 0.00 13.57
N TRP A 81 -5.21 0.78 12.80
CA TRP A 81 -3.75 0.64 12.70
C TRP A 81 -3.00 1.21 13.91
N ASN A 82 -3.32 2.45 14.29
CA ASN A 82 -2.68 3.14 15.41
C ASN A 82 -3.64 3.27 16.59
N GLU A 83 -4.89 3.60 16.29
CA GLU A 83 -5.99 3.85 17.21
C GLU A 83 -7.25 3.17 16.65
N PRO A 84 -8.31 3.02 17.45
CA PRO A 84 -9.60 2.57 16.93
C PRO A 84 -10.03 3.40 15.72
N THR A 85 -10.47 2.73 14.64
CA THR A 85 -10.88 3.44 13.43
C THR A 85 -12.06 4.38 13.71
N PRO A 86 -11.99 5.67 13.32
CA PRO A 86 -13.02 6.67 13.62
C PRO A 86 -14.23 6.55 12.68
N TRP A 87 -15.05 5.53 12.87
CA TRP A 87 -16.24 5.30 12.06
C TRP A 87 -17.36 6.37 12.28
N PRO A 88 -18.09 6.79 11.25
CA PRO A 88 -17.95 6.45 9.83
C PRO A 88 -16.73 7.13 9.21
N LEU A 89 -16.09 6.48 8.21
CA LEU A 89 -14.85 6.94 7.61
C LEU A 89 -14.91 6.84 6.08
N ILE A 90 -14.40 7.86 5.38
CA ILE A 90 -14.09 7.77 3.96
C ILE A 90 -12.70 7.13 3.83
N GLN A 91 -12.63 5.94 3.25
CA GLN A 91 -11.36 5.25 3.03
C GLN A 91 -10.63 5.76 1.77
N GLY A 92 -9.55 5.10 1.34
CA GLY A 92 -8.74 5.44 0.17
C GLY A 92 -7.40 6.07 0.54
N THR A 93 -6.41 5.21 0.73
CA THR A 93 -5.04 5.59 1.13
C THR A 93 -4.26 6.24 -0.01
N ASP A 94 -4.54 5.86 -1.26
CA ASP A 94 -3.88 6.41 -2.44
C ASP A 94 -4.64 7.64 -2.97
N CYS A 95 -3.93 8.71 -3.29
CA CYS A 95 -4.53 9.89 -3.89
C CYS A 95 -3.61 10.53 -4.93
N CYS A 96 -4.12 10.67 -6.15
CA CYS A 96 -3.70 11.65 -7.13
C CYS A 96 -4.80 12.70 -7.26
N GLY A 97 -4.46 13.98 -7.17
CA GLY A 97 -5.44 15.07 -7.24
C GLY A 97 -4.86 16.38 -7.72
N ILE A 98 -5.73 17.38 -7.86
CA ILE A 98 -5.34 18.78 -8.10
C ILE A 98 -5.66 19.58 -6.84
N VAL A 99 -4.72 20.40 -6.39
CA VAL A 99 -4.94 21.34 -5.29
C VAL A 99 -5.95 22.41 -5.75
N ASP A 100 -7.15 22.41 -5.19
CA ASP A 100 -8.23 23.33 -5.60
C ASP A 100 -8.56 24.41 -4.56
N GLU A 101 -8.14 24.22 -3.29
CA GLU A 101 -8.30 25.22 -2.23
C GLU A 101 -7.16 25.13 -1.22
N LEU A 102 -6.69 26.29 -0.76
CA LEU A 102 -5.60 26.42 0.21
C LEU A 102 -6.13 26.91 1.55
N GLY A 103 -5.72 26.27 2.63
CA GLY A 103 -5.89 26.81 3.98
C GLY A 103 -4.93 27.96 4.29
N GLN A 104 -5.16 28.63 5.40
CA GLN A 104 -4.32 29.76 5.81
C GLN A 104 -2.85 29.33 6.00
N GLY A 105 -1.92 30.14 5.48
CA GLY A 105 -0.47 29.93 5.65
C GLY A 105 0.16 28.93 4.70
N VAL A 106 -0.60 28.37 3.76
CA VAL A 106 -0.08 27.46 2.72
C VAL A 106 0.55 28.25 1.57
N ASP A 107 1.61 27.71 0.99
CA ASP A 107 2.26 28.28 -0.19
C ASP A 107 1.29 28.38 -1.38
N PRO A 108 1.01 29.59 -1.91
CA PRO A 108 0.09 29.77 -3.01
C PRO A 108 0.50 29.09 -4.31
N THR A 109 1.76 28.74 -4.48
CA THR A 109 2.26 28.05 -5.69
C THR A 109 1.74 26.62 -5.84
N LEU A 110 1.18 26.05 -4.76
CA LEU A 110 0.55 24.73 -4.80
C LEU A 110 -0.82 24.74 -5.51
N LEU A 111 -1.50 25.90 -5.55
CA LEU A 111 -2.84 25.98 -6.16
C LEU A 111 -2.79 25.59 -7.64
N GLY A 112 -3.67 24.68 -8.04
CA GLY A 112 -3.75 24.14 -9.39
C GLY A 112 -2.69 23.10 -9.73
N LYS A 113 -1.76 22.78 -8.84
CA LYS A 113 -0.76 21.70 -9.08
C LYS A 113 -1.41 20.33 -9.01
N ARG A 114 -0.97 19.44 -9.94
CA ARG A 114 -1.26 18.01 -9.86
C ARG A 114 -0.29 17.37 -8.88
N VAL A 115 -0.82 16.65 -7.90
CA VAL A 115 -0.06 16.13 -6.78
C VAL A 115 -0.39 14.65 -6.50
N ILE A 116 0.53 13.96 -5.84
CA ILE A 116 0.26 12.72 -5.13
C ILE A 116 0.44 12.97 -3.62
N VAL A 117 -0.27 12.18 -2.79
CA VAL A 117 -0.30 12.39 -1.34
C VAL A 117 0.53 11.32 -0.63
N ARG A 118 1.40 11.74 0.29
CA ARG A 118 2.07 10.83 1.22
C ARG A 118 1.10 10.40 2.32
N ALA A 119 0.58 9.17 2.22
CA ALA A 119 -0.47 8.68 3.11
C ALA A 119 0.04 8.38 4.53
N CYS A 120 1.27 7.90 4.68
CA CYS A 120 1.93 7.67 5.98
C CYS A 120 2.62 8.96 6.43
N MET A 121 1.95 9.73 7.25
CA MET A 121 2.42 11.05 7.71
C MET A 121 3.19 10.94 9.02
N ARG A 122 4.18 11.80 9.20
CA ARG A 122 5.08 11.81 10.37
C ARG A 122 4.97 13.15 11.14
N PRO A 123 3.80 13.46 11.77
CA PRO A 123 3.53 14.79 12.35
C PRO A 123 4.44 15.14 13.53
N LYS A 124 5.10 14.16 14.15
CA LYS A 124 6.10 14.35 15.22
C LYS A 124 7.55 14.27 14.70
N GLY A 125 7.76 14.39 13.38
CA GLY A 125 9.08 14.26 12.77
C GLY A 125 9.54 12.80 12.59
N TYR A 126 10.72 12.62 12.00
CA TYR A 126 11.26 11.32 11.61
C TYR A 126 12.13 10.66 12.69
N ASP A 127 12.42 11.34 13.78
CA ASP A 127 13.17 10.80 14.93
C ASP A 127 12.34 9.83 15.78
N THR A 128 11.03 9.76 15.55
CA THR A 128 10.11 8.84 16.22
C THR A 128 9.45 7.92 15.21
N MET A 129 8.90 6.77 15.62
CA MET A 129 8.09 5.90 14.75
C MET A 129 6.60 6.27 14.74
N HIS A 130 6.21 7.34 15.45
CA HIS A 130 4.83 7.82 15.43
C HIS A 130 4.43 8.24 14.03
N ASN A 131 3.32 7.72 13.57
CA ASN A 131 2.77 8.00 12.23
C ASN A 131 1.25 8.13 12.30
N VAL A 132 0.69 8.80 11.30
CA VAL A 132 -0.75 8.96 11.09
C VAL A 132 -1.02 8.55 9.65
N TRP A 133 -2.07 7.77 9.43
CA TRP A 133 -2.41 7.26 8.11
C TRP A 133 -3.71 7.86 7.59
N MET A 134 -3.63 8.47 6.41
CA MET A 134 -4.82 8.84 5.64
C MET A 134 -5.67 7.60 5.36
N ALA A 135 -6.98 7.72 5.49
CA ALA A 135 -7.96 6.65 5.30
C ALA A 135 -7.99 5.55 6.37
N SER A 136 -7.27 5.77 7.48
CA SER A 136 -7.33 4.93 8.69
C SER A 136 -7.57 5.78 9.93
N ASP A 137 -6.79 6.86 10.09
CA ASP A 137 -6.91 7.76 11.25
C ASP A 137 -7.78 9.00 10.94
N PHE A 138 -8.00 9.31 9.68
CA PHE A 138 -8.87 10.38 9.16
C PHE A 138 -9.29 10.07 7.70
N ASP A 139 -10.27 10.84 7.17
CA ASP A 139 -10.85 10.63 5.84
C ASP A 139 -9.81 10.59 4.71
N GLY A 140 -10.02 9.66 3.77
CA GLY A 140 -9.18 9.40 2.61
C GLY A 140 -9.80 9.82 1.28
N ALA A 141 -9.29 9.24 0.19
CA ALA A 141 -9.50 9.68 -1.18
C ALA A 141 -10.65 8.94 -1.93
N PHE A 142 -11.43 8.08 -1.28
CA PHE A 142 -12.61 7.50 -1.94
C PHE A 142 -13.79 8.50 -1.94
N ALA A 143 -13.52 9.69 -2.47
CA ALA A 143 -14.42 10.81 -2.58
C ALA A 143 -14.00 11.74 -3.72
N GLU A 144 -14.88 12.66 -4.14
CA GLU A 144 -14.51 13.69 -5.14
C GLU A 144 -13.50 14.71 -4.60
N TYR A 145 -13.47 14.93 -3.28
CA TYR A 145 -12.53 15.84 -2.63
C TYR A 145 -12.00 15.24 -1.33
N VAL A 146 -10.75 15.57 -1.01
CA VAL A 146 -10.11 15.23 0.27
C VAL A 146 -9.30 16.43 0.76
N LYS A 147 -9.14 16.60 2.07
CA LYS A 147 -8.23 17.57 2.65
C LYS A 147 -7.08 16.88 3.37
N VAL A 148 -5.89 17.42 3.22
CA VAL A 148 -4.66 16.87 3.82
C VAL A 148 -3.71 18.00 4.22
N PRO A 149 -2.76 17.77 5.14
CA PRO A 149 -1.70 18.74 5.41
C PRO A 149 -0.91 19.08 4.13
N ALA A 150 -0.62 20.35 3.91
CA ALA A 150 0.12 20.81 2.73
C ALA A 150 1.53 20.22 2.63
N SER A 151 2.14 19.84 3.77
CA SER A 151 3.43 19.14 3.81
C SER A 151 3.41 17.73 3.22
N GLU A 152 2.24 17.15 3.05
CA GLU A 152 2.04 15.77 2.61
C GLU A 152 1.66 15.66 1.13
N VAL A 153 1.57 16.80 0.42
CA VAL A 153 1.31 16.83 -1.02
C VAL A 153 2.59 17.07 -1.80
N PHE A 154 2.78 16.28 -2.85
CA PHE A 154 3.97 16.31 -3.68
C PHE A 154 3.57 16.58 -5.13
N PRO A 155 3.85 17.78 -5.67
CA PRO A 155 3.69 18.06 -7.10
C PRO A 155 4.49 17.07 -7.94
N VAL A 156 3.91 16.60 -9.04
CA VAL A 156 4.57 15.66 -9.97
C VAL A 156 4.39 16.17 -11.40
N GLU A 157 5.50 16.37 -12.09
CA GLU A 157 5.54 16.80 -13.49
C GLU A 157 5.92 15.61 -14.39
N CYS A 158 4.91 14.95 -14.96
CA CYS A 158 5.10 13.83 -15.87
C CYS A 158 3.90 13.69 -16.82
N ASP A 159 4.07 12.86 -17.86
CA ASP A 159 3.05 12.52 -18.87
C ASP A 159 2.14 11.36 -18.47
N TRP A 160 2.26 10.85 -17.24
CA TRP A 160 1.45 9.73 -16.77
C TRP A 160 -0.01 10.14 -16.60
N THR A 161 -0.88 9.16 -16.77
CA THR A 161 -2.31 9.31 -16.46
C THR A 161 -2.52 9.48 -14.95
N ASP A 162 -3.65 10.09 -14.57
CA ASP A 162 -4.00 10.25 -13.17
C ASP A 162 -4.17 8.90 -12.47
N ALA A 163 -4.68 7.89 -13.19
CA ALA A 163 -4.79 6.53 -12.68
C ALA A 163 -3.43 5.90 -12.36
N GLU A 164 -2.40 6.13 -13.19
CA GLU A 164 -1.04 5.67 -12.91
C GLU A 164 -0.50 6.37 -11.66
N LEU A 165 -0.66 7.69 -11.53
CA LEU A 165 -0.24 8.42 -10.35
C LEU A 165 -1.01 8.01 -9.09
N GLY A 166 -2.32 7.79 -9.21
CA GLY A 166 -3.17 7.27 -8.13
C GLY A 166 -2.82 5.83 -7.69
N ALA A 167 -2.04 5.09 -8.48
CA ALA A 167 -1.60 3.74 -8.14
C ALA A 167 -0.27 3.70 -7.35
N ILE A 168 0.38 4.85 -7.16
CA ILE A 168 1.73 4.94 -6.59
C ILE A 168 1.76 4.99 -5.05
N PRO A 169 1.03 5.90 -4.34
CA PRO A 169 1.40 6.32 -3.00
C PRO A 169 1.63 5.19 -2.01
N CYS A 170 0.65 4.36 -1.74
CA CYS A 170 0.76 3.31 -0.73
C CYS A 170 1.71 2.19 -1.18
N ALA A 171 1.50 1.63 -2.36
CA ALA A 171 2.20 0.44 -2.81
C ALA A 171 3.70 0.71 -3.03
N TYR A 172 4.05 1.79 -3.73
CA TYR A 172 5.43 2.11 -4.05
C TYR A 172 6.19 2.68 -2.87
N ALA A 173 5.56 3.51 -2.02
CA ALA A 173 6.24 4.01 -0.84
C ALA A 173 6.49 2.91 0.20
N THR A 174 5.56 1.97 0.37
CA THR A 174 5.77 0.79 1.21
C THR A 174 6.93 -0.06 0.67
N ALA A 175 6.98 -0.31 -0.64
CA ALA A 175 8.05 -1.06 -1.27
C ALA A 175 9.41 -0.34 -1.13
N GLU A 176 9.47 0.96 -1.43
CA GLU A 176 10.69 1.76 -1.30
C GLU A 176 11.21 1.80 0.14
N ASN A 177 10.30 1.94 1.12
CA ASN A 177 10.67 1.92 2.53
C ASN A 177 11.27 0.57 2.95
N MET A 178 10.68 -0.55 2.53
CA MET A 178 11.25 -1.88 2.78
C MET A 178 12.62 -2.05 2.15
N ILE A 179 12.78 -1.61 0.91
CA ILE A 179 14.03 -1.71 0.15
C ILE A 179 15.14 -0.88 0.81
N GLN A 180 14.83 0.34 1.28
CA GLN A 180 15.79 1.18 2.01
C GLN A 180 16.19 0.55 3.35
N ARG A 181 15.23 0.07 4.14
CA ARG A 181 15.48 -0.54 5.45
C ARG A 181 16.25 -1.87 5.35
N ALA A 182 15.95 -2.67 4.34
CA ALA A 182 16.72 -3.89 4.05
C ALA A 182 18.14 -3.58 3.58
N GLY A 183 18.37 -2.37 3.02
CA GLY A 183 19.66 -1.95 2.51
C GLY A 183 20.02 -2.62 1.19
N ILE A 184 19.05 -2.86 0.31
CA ILE A 184 19.24 -3.52 -0.99
C ILE A 184 20.18 -2.71 -1.87
N ARG A 185 21.13 -3.39 -2.48
CA ARG A 185 22.20 -2.83 -3.33
C ARG A 185 22.26 -3.52 -4.69
N SER A 186 22.99 -2.92 -5.60
CA SER A 186 23.32 -3.54 -6.88
C SER A 186 24.05 -4.86 -6.68
N GLY A 187 23.61 -5.89 -7.39
CA GLY A 187 24.15 -7.26 -7.31
C GLY A 187 23.51 -8.15 -6.25
N ASP A 188 22.74 -7.60 -5.29
CA ASP A 188 22.01 -8.45 -4.34
C ASP A 188 20.97 -9.32 -5.07
N ARG A 189 20.83 -10.57 -4.64
CA ARG A 189 19.76 -11.46 -5.06
C ARG A 189 18.55 -11.28 -4.14
N VAL A 190 17.43 -10.76 -4.69
CA VAL A 190 16.26 -10.36 -3.93
C VAL A 190 15.07 -11.21 -4.31
N LEU A 191 14.52 -11.97 -3.37
CA LEU A 191 13.24 -12.67 -3.52
C LEU A 191 12.09 -11.73 -3.13
N VAL A 192 11.09 -11.61 -4.00
CA VAL A 192 9.84 -10.87 -3.73
C VAL A 192 8.69 -11.87 -3.69
N THR A 193 8.07 -12.07 -2.53
CA THR A 193 6.84 -12.85 -2.42
C THR A 193 5.63 -12.00 -2.84
N GLY A 194 4.57 -12.64 -3.34
CA GLY A 194 3.38 -11.91 -3.77
C GLY A 194 3.65 -10.87 -4.88
N ALA A 195 4.62 -11.13 -5.76
CA ALA A 195 5.14 -10.20 -6.76
C ALA A 195 4.08 -9.65 -7.74
N SER A 196 2.92 -10.29 -7.85
CA SER A 196 1.82 -9.85 -8.72
C SER A 196 0.91 -8.79 -8.07
N GLY A 197 0.96 -8.60 -6.75
CA GLY A 197 0.18 -7.58 -6.05
C GLY A 197 0.75 -6.16 -6.22
N GLY A 198 0.03 -5.14 -5.72
CA GLY A 198 0.47 -3.75 -5.83
C GLY A 198 1.87 -3.52 -5.24
N THR A 199 2.05 -3.82 -3.95
CA THR A 199 3.35 -3.67 -3.27
C THR A 199 4.41 -4.63 -3.83
N GLY A 200 4.05 -5.87 -4.17
CA GLY A 200 4.97 -6.83 -4.77
C GLY A 200 5.50 -6.37 -6.13
N SER A 201 4.63 -5.89 -7.01
CA SER A 201 5.03 -5.37 -8.33
C SER A 201 5.88 -4.10 -8.23
N ALA A 202 5.61 -3.24 -7.24
CA ALA A 202 6.45 -2.10 -6.90
C ALA A 202 7.83 -2.54 -6.39
N SER A 203 7.87 -3.53 -5.50
CA SER A 203 9.13 -4.09 -4.96
C SER A 203 10.02 -4.66 -6.06
N VAL A 204 9.43 -5.37 -7.04
CA VAL A 204 10.16 -5.88 -8.21
C VAL A 204 10.84 -4.74 -8.97
N GLN A 205 10.07 -3.72 -9.36
CA GLN A 205 10.60 -2.60 -10.16
C GLN A 205 11.66 -1.81 -9.39
N LEU A 206 11.42 -1.50 -8.13
CA LEU A 206 12.33 -0.71 -7.30
C LEU A 206 13.63 -1.47 -6.96
N ALA A 207 13.56 -2.80 -6.75
CA ALA A 207 14.75 -3.63 -6.57
C ALA A 207 15.56 -3.74 -7.88
N ALA A 208 14.90 -3.97 -9.02
CA ALA A 208 15.54 -4.00 -10.33
C ALA A 208 16.20 -2.65 -10.66
N ARG A 209 15.50 -1.53 -10.37
CA ARG A 209 16.05 -0.18 -10.51
C ARG A 209 17.36 0.01 -9.72
N ARG A 210 17.51 -0.61 -8.56
CA ARG A 210 18.75 -0.59 -7.77
C ARG A 210 19.85 -1.51 -8.31
N GLY A 211 19.57 -2.26 -9.38
CA GLY A 211 20.51 -3.23 -9.97
C GLY A 211 20.58 -4.55 -9.22
N ALA A 212 19.55 -4.90 -8.45
CA ALA A 212 19.43 -6.20 -7.80
C ALA A 212 19.02 -7.28 -8.82
N HIS A 213 19.43 -8.51 -8.57
CA HIS A 213 18.94 -9.69 -9.28
C HIS A 213 17.61 -10.13 -8.67
N VAL A 214 16.49 -9.82 -9.31
CA VAL A 214 15.15 -10.02 -8.76
C VAL A 214 14.61 -11.40 -9.10
N VAL A 215 14.24 -12.14 -8.06
CA VAL A 215 13.48 -13.40 -8.11
C VAL A 215 12.05 -13.09 -7.66
N ALA A 216 11.06 -13.34 -8.50
CA ALA A 216 9.66 -13.01 -8.19
C ALA A 216 8.82 -14.28 -8.03
N MET A 217 8.15 -14.40 -6.86
CA MET A 217 7.21 -15.48 -6.61
C MET A 217 5.79 -15.05 -6.97
N ALA A 218 5.17 -15.79 -7.89
CA ALA A 218 3.80 -15.55 -8.34
C ALA A 218 3.11 -16.85 -8.78
N SER A 219 1.81 -16.80 -9.06
CA SER A 219 1.11 -17.91 -9.72
C SER A 219 1.56 -18.00 -11.18
N ARG A 220 1.69 -19.22 -11.71
CA ARG A 220 2.15 -19.47 -13.09
C ARG A 220 1.35 -18.70 -14.15
N SER A 221 0.05 -18.55 -13.95
CA SER A 221 -0.83 -17.80 -14.86
C SER A 221 -0.48 -16.31 -14.99
N LYS A 222 0.34 -15.77 -14.08
CA LYS A 222 0.75 -14.35 -14.05
C LYS A 222 2.20 -14.13 -14.46
N PHE A 223 2.92 -15.16 -14.84
CA PHE A 223 4.36 -15.12 -15.12
C PHE A 223 4.72 -14.14 -16.24
N GLU A 224 3.96 -14.11 -17.31
CA GLU A 224 4.20 -13.20 -18.42
C GLU A 224 4.13 -11.74 -17.98
N GLU A 225 3.06 -11.39 -17.24
CA GLU A 225 2.85 -10.03 -16.77
C GLU A 225 3.85 -9.60 -15.70
N VAL A 226 4.22 -10.53 -14.79
CA VAL A 226 5.22 -10.26 -13.75
C VAL A 226 6.62 -10.13 -14.35
N ARG A 227 6.95 -10.94 -15.37
CA ARG A 227 8.23 -10.84 -16.08
C ARG A 227 8.45 -9.45 -16.69
N ALA A 228 7.40 -8.85 -17.23
CA ALA A 228 7.45 -7.51 -17.81
C ALA A 228 7.80 -6.38 -16.81
N LEU A 229 7.80 -6.67 -15.49
CA LEU A 229 8.17 -5.71 -14.45
C LEU A 229 9.69 -5.58 -14.21
N GLY A 230 10.53 -6.33 -14.94
CA GLY A 230 11.98 -6.32 -14.75
C GLY A 230 12.51 -7.48 -13.90
N VAL A 231 11.79 -8.60 -13.88
CA VAL A 231 12.17 -9.82 -13.15
C VAL A 231 13.25 -10.60 -13.90
N HIS A 232 14.25 -11.10 -13.16
CA HIS A 232 15.29 -11.99 -13.70
C HIS A 232 14.88 -13.46 -13.63
N GLU A 233 14.24 -13.88 -12.54
CA GLU A 233 13.78 -15.25 -12.33
C GLU A 233 12.35 -15.28 -11.78
N LEU A 234 11.59 -16.30 -12.17
CA LEU A 234 10.23 -16.55 -11.70
C LEU A 234 10.17 -17.88 -10.96
N VAL A 235 9.55 -17.86 -9.80
CA VAL A 235 9.29 -19.02 -8.95
C VAL A 235 7.78 -19.16 -8.80
N GLU A 236 7.24 -20.36 -9.01
CA GLU A 236 5.81 -20.60 -8.83
C GLU A 236 5.46 -20.62 -7.34
N ARG A 237 4.30 -20.08 -7.01
CA ARG A 237 3.79 -20.15 -5.64
C ARG A 237 3.66 -21.59 -5.18
N GLY A 238 4.28 -21.94 -4.05
CA GLY A 238 4.31 -23.29 -3.50
C GLY A 238 5.48 -24.15 -4.02
N GLU A 239 6.27 -23.67 -4.97
CA GLU A 239 7.52 -24.29 -5.35
C GLU A 239 8.54 -24.17 -4.23
N ALA A 240 9.38 -25.20 -4.06
CA ALA A 240 10.42 -25.20 -3.04
C ALA A 240 11.46 -24.12 -3.35
N LEU A 241 11.76 -23.30 -2.34
CA LEU A 241 12.85 -22.33 -2.39
C LEU A 241 14.17 -23.02 -2.01
N GLU A 242 15.24 -22.68 -2.71
CA GLU A 242 16.58 -23.14 -2.33
C GLU A 242 17.04 -22.41 -1.06
N PRO A 243 17.45 -23.14 0.00
CA PRO A 243 17.95 -22.53 1.22
C PRO A 243 19.17 -21.63 0.96
N GLU A 244 19.29 -20.57 1.73
CA GLU A 244 20.42 -19.61 1.70
C GLU A 244 20.73 -19.02 0.31
N SER A 245 19.73 -18.96 -0.57
CA SER A 245 19.89 -18.53 -1.96
C SER A 245 19.73 -17.02 -2.18
N CYS A 246 19.20 -16.27 -1.21
CA CYS A 246 18.86 -14.84 -1.37
C CYS A 246 19.58 -13.97 -0.34
N ASP A 247 20.06 -12.81 -0.78
CA ASP A 247 20.57 -11.76 0.12
C ASP A 247 19.47 -11.12 0.94
N VAL A 248 18.34 -10.85 0.27
CA VAL A 248 17.16 -10.22 0.86
C VAL A 248 15.91 -10.94 0.40
N VAL A 249 14.95 -11.10 1.32
CA VAL A 249 13.56 -11.47 1.02
C VAL A 249 12.66 -10.31 1.38
N ILE A 250 11.85 -9.84 0.42
CA ILE A 250 10.75 -8.90 0.64
C ILE A 250 9.48 -9.73 0.72
N ASP A 251 8.92 -9.84 1.92
CA ASP A 251 7.73 -10.65 2.15
C ASP A 251 6.54 -9.80 2.60
N ASN A 252 5.44 -9.84 1.82
CA ASN A 252 4.16 -9.21 2.12
C ASN A 252 3.02 -10.24 2.21
N VAL A 253 3.36 -11.51 2.25
CA VAL A 253 2.42 -12.63 2.22
C VAL A 253 2.32 -13.29 3.58
N ALA A 254 3.46 -13.56 4.23
CA ALA A 254 3.57 -14.28 5.51
C ALA A 254 2.83 -15.64 5.49
N GLY A 255 2.12 -15.98 6.57
CA GLY A 255 1.37 -17.22 6.69
C GLY A 255 2.22 -18.47 6.53
N PRO A 256 1.67 -19.58 5.98
CA PRO A 256 2.38 -20.87 5.88
C PRO A 256 3.66 -20.85 5.04
N GLY A 257 3.82 -19.85 4.16
CA GLY A 257 5.02 -19.70 3.33
C GLY A 257 6.21 -19.04 4.03
N PHE A 258 5.99 -18.43 5.19
CA PHE A 258 7.01 -17.64 5.88
C PHE A 258 8.27 -18.45 6.28
N PRO A 259 8.16 -19.67 6.85
CA PRO A 259 9.35 -20.45 7.18
C PRO A 259 10.26 -20.72 5.97
N ALA A 260 9.68 -21.08 4.83
CA ALA A 260 10.45 -21.31 3.60
C ALA A 260 11.09 -20.02 3.06
N ALA A 261 10.40 -18.89 3.15
CA ALA A 261 10.93 -17.59 2.78
C ALA A 261 12.11 -17.17 3.68
N LEU A 262 12.05 -17.46 4.98
CA LEU A 262 13.14 -17.22 5.93
C LEU A 262 14.32 -18.14 5.65
N GLU A 263 14.08 -19.43 5.36
CA GLU A 263 15.13 -20.39 5.00
C GLU A 263 15.88 -20.00 3.72
N ALA A 264 15.23 -19.33 2.77
CA ALA A 264 15.87 -18.84 1.56
C ALA A 264 16.85 -17.68 1.81
N VAL A 265 16.78 -17.00 2.97
CA VAL A 265 17.72 -15.93 3.32
C VAL A 265 19.09 -16.53 3.64
N ARG A 266 20.16 -16.05 3.00
CA ARG A 266 21.52 -16.47 3.30
C ARG A 266 21.99 -15.98 4.67
N ARG A 267 23.08 -16.55 5.16
CA ARG A 267 23.78 -16.05 6.36
C ARG A 267 24.11 -14.54 6.22
N GLY A 268 23.78 -13.77 7.26
CA GLY A 268 23.95 -12.31 7.30
C GLY A 268 22.96 -11.55 6.42
N GLY A 269 22.00 -12.24 5.80
CA GLY A 269 20.96 -11.63 4.96
C GLY A 269 19.84 -10.97 5.75
N CYS A 270 18.72 -10.67 5.06
CA CYS A 270 17.60 -9.94 5.62
C CYS A 270 16.26 -10.45 5.09
N LEU A 271 15.26 -10.56 5.97
CA LEU A 271 13.85 -10.62 5.59
C LEU A 271 13.16 -9.36 6.07
N VAL A 272 12.49 -8.65 5.16
CA VAL A 272 11.71 -7.44 5.46
C VAL A 272 10.24 -7.66 5.10
N THR A 273 9.34 -7.25 5.99
CA THR A 273 7.89 -7.38 5.81
C THR A 273 7.13 -6.12 6.15
N SER A 274 6.02 -5.88 5.44
CA SER A 274 5.04 -4.82 5.72
C SER A 274 3.59 -5.31 5.61
N GLY A 275 3.37 -6.61 5.52
CA GLY A 275 2.04 -7.18 5.38
C GLY A 275 2.03 -8.69 5.55
N ALA A 276 0.86 -9.25 5.85
CA ALA A 276 0.67 -10.66 6.18
C ALA A 276 -0.66 -11.20 5.62
N ILE A 277 -0.86 -11.04 4.31
CA ILE A 277 -2.15 -11.32 3.67
C ILE A 277 -2.59 -12.79 3.78
N ALA A 278 -1.64 -13.73 3.89
CA ALA A 278 -1.92 -15.16 4.06
C ALA A 278 -2.07 -15.61 5.53
N GLY A 279 -1.97 -14.67 6.45
CA GLY A 279 -2.14 -14.85 7.90
C GLY A 279 -1.02 -14.19 8.69
N PRO A 280 -1.34 -13.55 9.82
CA PRO A 280 -0.38 -12.80 10.63
C PRO A 280 0.47 -13.69 11.54
N ILE A 281 -0.01 -14.88 11.88
CA ILE A 281 0.68 -15.82 12.77
C ILE A 281 1.53 -16.77 11.93
N VAL A 282 2.83 -16.84 12.26
CA VAL A 282 3.81 -17.63 11.53
C VAL A 282 4.69 -18.45 12.47
N ASP A 283 5.12 -19.62 12.02
CA ASP A 283 6.14 -20.39 12.71
C ASP A 283 7.54 -19.79 12.47
N LEU A 284 8.30 -19.60 13.52
CA LEU A 284 9.66 -19.08 13.47
C LEU A 284 10.62 -19.98 14.27
N ASP A 285 11.51 -20.70 13.57
CA ASP A 285 12.66 -21.35 14.22
C ASP A 285 13.72 -20.28 14.56
N ILE A 286 13.81 -19.96 15.82
CA ILE A 286 14.76 -18.95 16.31
C ILE A 286 16.21 -19.35 16.02
N ARG A 287 16.53 -20.65 15.88
CA ARG A 287 17.87 -21.11 15.52
C ARG A 287 18.26 -20.67 14.11
N THR A 288 17.33 -20.72 13.15
CA THR A 288 17.54 -20.20 11.79
C THR A 288 17.91 -18.71 11.86
N LEU A 289 17.21 -17.93 12.68
CA LEU A 289 17.47 -16.51 12.82
C LEU A 289 18.87 -16.19 13.40
N TYR A 290 19.19 -16.72 14.59
CA TYR A 290 20.44 -16.32 15.27
C TYR A 290 21.69 -17.07 14.81
N LEU A 291 21.58 -18.35 14.41
CA LEU A 291 22.75 -19.11 13.92
C LEU A 291 23.23 -18.64 12.54
N ARG A 292 22.38 -17.96 11.80
CA ARG A 292 22.69 -17.42 10.47
C ARG A 292 22.80 -15.89 10.46
N ASP A 293 22.74 -15.23 11.62
CA ASP A 293 22.81 -13.77 11.75
C ASP A 293 21.82 -13.04 10.83
N ILE A 294 20.60 -13.58 10.66
CA ILE A 294 19.57 -13.00 9.80
C ILE A 294 18.94 -11.80 10.50
N ARG A 295 18.75 -10.71 9.76
CA ARG A 295 17.95 -9.56 10.19
C ARG A 295 16.49 -9.75 9.78
N LEU A 296 15.58 -9.64 10.76
CA LEU A 296 14.13 -9.63 10.51
C LEU A 296 13.61 -8.21 10.75
N ILE A 297 13.03 -7.57 9.73
CA ILE A 297 12.67 -6.16 9.75
C ILE A 297 11.17 -5.98 9.48
N GLY A 298 10.46 -5.34 10.44
CA GLY A 298 9.13 -4.79 10.19
C GLY A 298 9.21 -3.39 9.55
N SER A 299 8.28 -3.07 8.67
CA SER A 299 8.31 -1.82 7.90
C SER A 299 6.91 -1.25 7.71
N THR A 300 6.56 -0.19 8.48
CA THR A 300 5.26 0.52 8.36
C THR A 300 5.46 2.02 8.20
N ALA A 301 6.06 2.67 9.19
CA ALA A 301 6.30 4.12 9.15
C ALA A 301 7.37 4.45 8.10
N TRP A 302 7.00 5.28 7.11
CA TRP A 302 7.93 5.59 6.02
C TRP A 302 9.01 6.58 6.47
N ASP A 303 10.25 6.32 6.04
CA ASP A 303 11.38 7.19 6.28
C ASP A 303 11.31 8.43 5.38
N GLU A 304 11.95 9.54 5.81
CA GLU A 304 11.82 10.85 5.16
C GLU A 304 12.08 10.83 3.64
N PRO A 305 13.16 10.21 3.15
CA PRO A 305 13.51 10.28 1.72
C PRO A 305 12.63 9.42 0.82
N VAL A 306 11.80 8.54 1.37
CA VAL A 306 11.00 7.56 0.59
C VAL A 306 10.14 8.25 -0.46
N PHE A 307 9.31 9.19 -0.03
CA PHE A 307 8.33 9.79 -0.93
C PHE A 307 8.93 10.79 -1.93
N PRO A 308 9.85 11.70 -1.51
CA PRO A 308 10.58 12.54 -2.47
C PRO A 308 11.37 11.74 -3.52
N ASN A 309 11.99 10.61 -3.11
CA ASN A 309 12.68 9.73 -4.05
C ASN A 309 11.74 9.18 -5.11
N LEU A 310 10.53 8.73 -4.70
CA LEU A 310 9.54 8.21 -5.66
C LEU A 310 9.12 9.26 -6.68
N VAL A 311 8.87 10.50 -6.26
CA VAL A 311 8.59 11.61 -7.19
C VAL A 311 9.70 11.74 -8.23
N GLY A 312 10.96 11.77 -7.78
CA GLY A 312 12.10 11.82 -8.70
C GLY A 312 12.19 10.62 -9.64
N TYR A 313 11.83 9.40 -9.19
CA TYR A 313 11.81 8.20 -10.05
C TYR A 313 10.71 8.27 -11.11
N ILE A 314 9.54 8.81 -10.75
CA ILE A 314 8.41 9.03 -11.67
C ILE A 314 8.82 10.03 -12.77
N GLU A 315 9.35 11.19 -12.37
CA GLU A 315 9.71 12.28 -13.30
C GLU A 315 10.84 11.89 -14.26
N ARG A 316 11.73 10.98 -13.84
CA ARG A 316 12.77 10.43 -14.71
C ARG A 316 12.34 9.19 -15.48
N GLY A 317 11.10 8.70 -15.29
CA GLY A 317 10.60 7.51 -15.98
C GLY A 317 11.28 6.20 -15.56
N GLU A 318 11.85 6.13 -14.34
CA GLU A 318 12.62 4.97 -13.85
C GLU A 318 11.73 3.84 -13.32
N ILE A 319 10.46 4.12 -13.05
CA ILE A 319 9.42 3.17 -12.63
C ILE A 319 8.14 3.49 -13.37
N ARG A 320 7.22 2.54 -13.49
CA ARG A 320 5.86 2.80 -13.98
C ARG A 320 4.89 1.78 -13.38
N PRO A 321 3.80 2.22 -12.71
CA PRO A 321 2.86 1.29 -12.11
C PRO A 321 2.04 0.57 -13.17
N ARG A 322 1.71 -0.68 -12.88
CA ARG A 322 0.75 -1.42 -13.68
C ARG A 322 -0.65 -1.16 -13.13
N VAL A 323 -1.45 -0.38 -13.84
CA VAL A 323 -2.89 -0.24 -13.59
C VAL A 323 -3.60 -1.39 -14.31
N ALA A 324 -4.13 -2.33 -13.55
CA ALA A 324 -4.81 -3.49 -14.09
C ALA A 324 -6.23 -3.15 -14.58
N LYS A 325 -6.92 -2.27 -13.84
CA LYS A 325 -8.28 -1.82 -14.17
C LYS A 325 -8.65 -0.54 -13.43
N THR A 326 -9.51 0.27 -14.05
CA THR A 326 -10.16 1.43 -13.42
C THR A 326 -11.65 1.17 -13.26
N PHE A 327 -12.24 1.76 -12.22
CA PHE A 327 -13.69 1.70 -11.94
C PHE A 327 -14.17 3.09 -11.55
N PRO A 328 -15.43 3.45 -11.86
CA PRO A 328 -16.07 4.60 -11.22
C PRO A 328 -16.07 4.43 -9.69
N LEU A 329 -15.95 5.51 -8.95
CA LEU A 329 -16.02 5.48 -7.47
C LEU A 329 -17.31 4.81 -6.97
N THR A 330 -18.42 5.05 -7.66
CA THR A 330 -19.73 4.45 -7.33
C THR A 330 -19.77 2.93 -7.41
N ASP A 331 -18.83 2.33 -8.15
CA ASP A 331 -18.73 0.88 -8.33
C ASP A 331 -17.73 0.22 -7.35
N ILE A 332 -17.36 0.93 -6.27
CA ILE A 332 -16.35 0.48 -5.30
C ILE A 332 -16.60 -0.94 -4.77
N VAL A 333 -17.84 -1.32 -4.51
CA VAL A 333 -18.18 -2.66 -4.01
C VAL A 333 -17.81 -3.72 -5.08
N ALA A 334 -18.20 -3.51 -6.34
CA ALA A 334 -17.84 -4.41 -7.43
C ALA A 334 -16.32 -4.46 -7.64
N ALA A 335 -15.64 -3.32 -7.52
CA ALA A 335 -14.19 -3.23 -7.61
C ALA A 335 -13.49 -4.02 -6.50
N GLN A 336 -13.95 -3.91 -5.24
CA GLN A 336 -13.40 -4.68 -4.13
C GLN A 336 -13.68 -6.19 -4.25
N GLN A 337 -14.86 -6.57 -4.71
CA GLN A 337 -15.19 -7.98 -4.99
C GLN A 337 -14.28 -8.58 -6.05
N GLU A 338 -14.02 -7.85 -7.14
CA GLU A 338 -13.09 -8.30 -8.18
C GLU A 338 -11.64 -8.32 -7.68
N PHE A 339 -11.24 -7.32 -6.89
CA PHE A 339 -9.91 -7.24 -6.26
C PHE A 339 -9.61 -8.45 -5.36
N LEU A 340 -10.57 -8.90 -4.57
CA LEU A 340 -10.43 -10.07 -3.69
C LEU A 340 -10.24 -11.39 -4.44
N ARG A 341 -10.66 -11.49 -5.71
CA ARG A 341 -10.37 -12.69 -6.53
C ARG A 341 -8.89 -12.88 -6.81
N LYS A 342 -8.06 -11.84 -6.58
CA LYS A 342 -6.60 -11.86 -6.77
C LYS A 342 -6.18 -12.35 -8.18
N ALA A 343 -7.01 -12.14 -9.20
CA ALA A 343 -6.73 -12.60 -10.56
C ALA A 343 -5.81 -11.65 -11.36
N HIS A 344 -5.75 -10.38 -10.97
CA HIS A 344 -4.99 -9.31 -11.64
C HIS A 344 -3.51 -9.27 -11.26
N VAL A 345 -2.73 -8.51 -12.04
CA VAL A 345 -1.37 -8.08 -11.72
C VAL A 345 -1.35 -6.54 -11.64
N GLY A 346 -0.80 -6.00 -10.55
CA GLY A 346 -0.74 -4.56 -10.31
C GLY A 346 -1.90 -4.02 -9.47
N LYS A 347 -2.43 -2.85 -9.84
CA LYS A 347 -3.37 -2.06 -9.03
C LYS A 347 -4.72 -1.88 -9.72
N PHE A 348 -5.78 -1.84 -8.92
CA PHE A 348 -7.06 -1.24 -9.31
C PHE A 348 -7.13 0.20 -8.86
N VAL A 349 -7.82 1.04 -9.62
CA VAL A 349 -7.93 2.48 -9.34
C VAL A 349 -9.38 2.92 -9.48
N LEU A 350 -9.88 3.66 -8.50
CA LEU A 350 -11.19 4.30 -8.51
C LEU A 350 -11.06 5.72 -9.09
N ILE A 351 -12.03 6.08 -9.90
CA ILE A 351 -12.15 7.41 -10.52
C ILE A 351 -13.42 8.06 -9.96
N PRO A 352 -13.30 9.14 -9.18
CA PRO A 352 -14.44 9.88 -8.62
C PRO A 352 -15.28 10.62 -9.67
#